data_efec136257a4741160f27941f04701bd
#
_entry.id   efec136257a4741160f27941f04701bd
#
_cell.length_a   1.000
_cell.length_b   1.000
_cell.length_c   1.000
_cell.angle_alpha   90.00
_cell.angle_beta   90.00
_cell.angle_gamma   90.00
#
_symmetry.space_group_name_H-M   'P 1'
#
loop_
_entity.id
_entity.type
_entity.pdbx_description
1 polymer ?
#
loop_
_entity_poly.entity_id
_entity_poly.type
_entity_poly.pdbx_seq_one_letter_code
_entity_poly.pdbx_strand_id
1 'polypeptide(L)'
;MITGGGAAAEPPPTPAELAPLFPAYEMVELIGRGGMGAVYKARQRGLDRMAAIKILPTEASSDPAFSERFSREARALARLNHAGIVNIYDSGQAGGLYYFVMEYVDGLNLRQLIRARNTSPNDALGIIAQVCEALQYAHEEGIVHRDIKPENILIDKRGRVKIADFGLAKLLGVQLGDITLTNTNQAMGTPHYMAPEQWESPLSVDHRVDLYALGVVFYELLTGELPLGRFALPSQKAAVDIKVDEVVLKTLAKEPALRYQTANEIKSDVQLLAARPTRVEPARRGCLAAPLYRLRVAFDPFLPVKRKLYGMPLTSNWIPLGLVSFLWIALSASDFSSVFLWIAALCGTVLIARNTKAV
;
A
#
# COMPACT_ATOMS: atom_id res chain seq x y z
N MET A 1 -13.27 12.09 -42.12
CA MET A 1 -12.41 11.03 -41.56
C MET A 1 -11.28 11.70 -40.81
N ILE A 2 -11.36 11.77 -39.48
CA ILE A 2 -10.28 12.26 -38.62
C ILE A 2 -9.92 11.06 -37.74
N THR A 3 -8.86 10.38 -38.14
CA THR A 3 -8.24 9.30 -37.35
C THR A 3 -7.43 9.94 -36.23
N GLY A 4 -8.07 10.13 -35.06
CA GLY A 4 -7.40 10.48 -33.82
C GLY A 4 -6.70 9.24 -33.27
N GLY A 5 -5.46 8.99 -33.68
CA GLY A 5 -4.58 8.00 -33.06
C GLY A 5 -4.22 8.48 -31.64
N GLY A 6 -4.85 7.92 -30.62
CA GLY A 6 -4.38 8.06 -29.24
C GLY A 6 -2.98 7.46 -29.14
N ALA A 7 -1.96 8.29 -28.97
CA ALA A 7 -0.60 7.85 -28.73
C ALA A 7 -0.61 7.01 -27.43
N ALA A 8 -0.36 5.71 -27.56
CA ALA A 8 -0.11 4.86 -26.41
C ALA A 8 1.12 5.42 -25.69
N ALA A 9 1.00 5.69 -24.39
CA ALA A 9 2.12 6.19 -23.59
C ALA A 9 3.32 5.24 -23.75
N GLU A 10 4.46 5.77 -24.18
CA GLU A 10 5.68 4.98 -24.37
C GLU A 10 5.99 4.13 -23.12
N PRO A 11 6.44 2.89 -23.30
CA PRO A 11 6.85 2.08 -22.17
C PRO A 11 8.03 2.77 -21.45
N PRO A 12 8.11 2.68 -20.10
CA PRO A 12 9.24 3.24 -19.38
C PRO A 12 10.54 2.56 -19.84
N PRO A 13 11.67 3.29 -19.83
CA PRO A 13 12.97 2.71 -20.20
C PRO A 13 13.27 1.44 -19.40
N THR A 14 13.89 0.46 -20.03
CA THR A 14 14.34 -0.75 -19.33
C THR A 14 15.53 -0.45 -18.40
N PRO A 15 15.79 -1.27 -17.38
CA PRO A 15 17.01 -1.15 -16.57
C PRO A 15 18.30 -1.13 -17.40
N ALA A 16 18.36 -1.88 -18.51
CA ALA A 16 19.49 -1.93 -19.40
C ALA A 16 19.73 -0.60 -20.16
N GLU A 17 18.66 0.07 -20.59
CA GLU A 17 18.71 1.38 -21.24
C GLU A 17 19.12 2.49 -20.28
N LEU A 18 18.76 2.37 -18.99
CA LEU A 18 19.14 3.34 -17.97
C LEU A 18 20.56 3.14 -17.42
N ALA A 19 21.11 1.93 -17.46
CA ALA A 19 22.41 1.60 -16.88
C ALA A 19 23.55 2.54 -17.34
N PRO A 20 23.67 2.92 -18.63
CA PRO A 20 24.69 3.87 -19.09
C PRO A 20 24.54 5.28 -18.49
N LEU A 21 23.31 5.68 -18.14
CA LEU A 21 23.03 7.00 -17.58
C LEU A 21 23.35 7.08 -16.08
N PHE A 22 23.43 5.93 -15.40
CA PHE A 22 23.63 5.82 -13.96
C PHE A 22 24.84 4.94 -13.60
N PRO A 23 26.09 5.29 -14.00
CA PRO A 23 27.27 4.42 -13.82
C PRO A 23 27.58 4.09 -12.36
N ALA A 24 27.20 4.96 -11.41
CA ALA A 24 27.37 4.73 -9.98
C ALA A 24 26.38 3.72 -9.39
N TYR A 25 25.37 3.32 -10.18
CA TYR A 25 24.28 2.42 -9.76
C TYR A 25 24.22 1.19 -10.66
N GLU A 26 23.88 0.07 -10.07
CA GLU A 26 23.46 -1.13 -10.77
C GLU A 26 21.93 -1.15 -10.80
N MET A 27 21.36 -0.96 -11.98
CA MET A 27 19.91 -0.99 -12.18
C MET A 27 19.41 -2.42 -12.09
N VAL A 28 18.51 -2.72 -11.13
CA VAL A 28 18.09 -4.11 -10.87
C VAL A 28 16.76 -4.41 -11.56
N GLU A 29 15.70 -3.68 -11.21
CA GLU A 29 14.35 -3.96 -11.70
C GLU A 29 13.44 -2.73 -11.62
N LEU A 30 12.40 -2.69 -12.45
CA LEU A 30 11.31 -1.73 -12.35
C LEU A 30 10.37 -2.18 -11.22
N ILE A 31 10.20 -1.33 -10.19
CA ILE A 31 9.36 -1.63 -9.02
C ILE A 31 8.04 -0.86 -8.97
N GLY A 32 7.90 0.18 -9.79
CA GLY A 32 6.66 0.96 -9.86
C GLY A 32 6.57 1.79 -11.14
N ARG A 33 5.34 1.98 -11.63
CA ARG A 33 5.01 2.85 -12.77
C ARG A 33 3.72 3.59 -12.50
N GLY A 34 3.66 4.86 -12.84
CA GLY A 34 2.46 5.68 -12.72
C GLY A 34 2.56 6.99 -13.49
N GLY A 35 1.56 7.85 -13.39
CA GLY A 35 1.54 9.16 -14.06
C GLY A 35 2.67 10.10 -13.63
N MET A 36 3.29 9.85 -12.46
CA MET A 36 4.43 10.62 -11.96
C MET A 36 5.79 10.00 -12.31
N GLY A 37 5.83 9.04 -13.26
CA GLY A 37 7.05 8.43 -13.75
C GLY A 37 7.21 6.95 -13.37
N ALA A 38 8.44 6.48 -13.46
CA ALA A 38 8.83 5.10 -13.21
C ALA A 38 9.86 5.01 -12.07
N VAL A 39 9.72 4.01 -11.20
CA VAL A 39 10.61 3.80 -10.05
C VAL A 39 11.36 2.49 -10.23
N TYR A 40 12.68 2.56 -10.12
CA TYR A 40 13.58 1.42 -10.28
C TYR A 40 14.30 1.13 -8.97
N LYS A 41 14.41 -0.13 -8.64
CA LYS A 41 15.33 -0.60 -7.62
C LYS A 41 16.74 -0.62 -8.20
N ALA A 42 17.68 -0.07 -7.47
CA ALA A 42 19.07 0.00 -7.88
C ALA A 42 19.99 -0.25 -6.68
N ARG A 43 21.22 -0.71 -6.95
CA ARG A 43 22.27 -0.87 -5.95
C ARG A 43 23.35 0.20 -6.16
N GLN A 44 23.58 1.05 -5.20
CA GLN A 44 24.65 2.04 -5.23
C GLN A 44 26.00 1.34 -5.00
N ARG A 45 26.84 1.28 -6.07
CA ARG A 45 28.10 0.51 -6.07
C ARG A 45 29.09 0.96 -4.99
N GLY A 46 29.26 2.28 -4.83
CA GLY A 46 30.27 2.83 -3.92
C GLY A 46 29.94 2.65 -2.44
N LEU A 47 28.66 2.50 -2.06
CA LEU A 47 28.22 2.34 -0.69
C LEU A 47 27.58 0.98 -0.41
N ASP A 48 27.50 0.13 -1.42
CA ASP A 48 26.89 -1.20 -1.35
C ASP A 48 25.50 -1.22 -0.70
N ARG A 49 24.67 -0.23 -1.02
CA ARG A 49 23.31 -0.12 -0.48
C ARG A 49 22.27 -0.11 -1.58
N MET A 50 21.05 -0.57 -1.22
CA MET A 50 19.90 -0.46 -2.11
C MET A 50 19.35 0.97 -2.09
N ALA A 51 18.96 1.45 -3.26
CA ALA A 51 18.30 2.72 -3.50
C ALA A 51 17.12 2.53 -4.45
N ALA A 52 16.18 3.47 -4.43
CA ALA A 52 15.14 3.60 -5.43
C ALA A 52 15.47 4.80 -6.34
N ILE A 53 15.43 4.62 -7.65
CA ILE A 53 15.63 5.70 -8.61
C ILE A 53 14.30 5.97 -9.29
N LYS A 54 13.74 7.15 -9.06
CA LYS A 54 12.52 7.61 -9.71
C LYS A 54 12.86 8.49 -10.89
N ILE A 55 12.47 8.05 -12.08
CA ILE A 55 12.59 8.81 -13.33
C ILE A 55 11.26 9.53 -13.57
N LEU A 56 11.32 10.85 -13.72
CA LEU A 56 10.14 11.66 -13.97
C LEU A 56 9.69 11.53 -15.42
N PRO A 57 8.40 11.82 -15.74
CA PRO A 57 7.90 11.77 -17.10
C PRO A 57 8.69 12.71 -18.04
N THR A 58 8.89 12.27 -19.28
CA THR A 58 9.66 13.02 -20.28
C THR A 58 9.00 14.34 -20.66
N GLU A 59 7.67 14.38 -20.63
CA GLU A 59 6.87 15.57 -20.90
C GLU A 59 7.20 16.74 -19.95
N ALA A 60 7.61 16.45 -18.73
CA ALA A 60 8.03 17.45 -17.76
C ALA A 60 9.31 18.18 -18.23
N SER A 61 10.18 17.53 -19.03
CA SER A 61 11.44 18.09 -19.52
C SER A 61 11.26 19.11 -20.63
N SER A 62 10.10 19.23 -21.24
CA SER A 62 9.81 20.14 -22.36
C SER A 62 9.55 21.59 -21.92
N ASP A 63 9.25 21.82 -20.64
CA ASP A 63 9.04 23.16 -20.08
C ASP A 63 10.39 23.80 -19.66
N PRO A 64 10.82 24.91 -20.26
CA PRO A 64 12.07 25.59 -19.89
C PRO A 64 12.15 26.00 -18.40
N ALA A 65 11.02 26.31 -17.78
CA ALA A 65 10.95 26.67 -16.35
C ALA A 65 10.98 25.45 -15.42
N PHE A 66 10.88 24.25 -15.96
CA PHE A 66 10.85 23.02 -15.16
C PHE A 66 12.17 22.78 -14.40
N SER A 67 13.31 23.00 -15.05
CA SER A 67 14.64 22.79 -14.45
C SER A 67 14.83 23.61 -13.15
N GLU A 68 14.39 24.86 -13.17
CA GLU A 68 14.50 25.75 -12.00
C GLU A 68 13.53 25.30 -10.88
N ARG A 69 12.30 24.98 -11.26
CA ARG A 69 11.31 24.43 -10.30
C ARG A 69 11.80 23.11 -9.69
N PHE A 70 12.32 22.21 -10.53
CA PHE A 70 12.87 20.92 -10.07
C PHE A 70 13.98 21.13 -9.04
N SER A 71 14.96 21.99 -9.34
CA SER A 71 16.08 22.25 -8.46
C SER A 71 15.65 22.87 -7.12
N ARG A 72 14.64 23.75 -7.14
CA ARG A 72 14.09 24.37 -5.93
C ARG A 72 13.33 23.37 -5.06
N GLU A 73 12.41 22.61 -5.66
CA GLU A 73 11.61 21.62 -4.92
C GLU A 73 12.49 20.45 -4.42
N ALA A 74 13.44 19.98 -5.23
CA ALA A 74 14.39 18.94 -4.82
C ALA A 74 15.20 19.36 -3.57
N ARG A 75 15.66 20.62 -3.51
CA ARG A 75 16.37 21.15 -2.32
C ARG A 75 15.45 21.23 -1.09
N ALA A 76 14.18 21.57 -1.28
CA ALA A 76 13.23 21.60 -0.16
C ALA A 76 12.98 20.19 0.37
N LEU A 77 12.76 19.22 -0.52
CA LEU A 77 12.51 17.83 -0.15
C LEU A 77 13.72 17.14 0.49
N ALA A 78 14.94 17.48 0.05
CA ALA A 78 16.18 16.95 0.62
C ALA A 78 16.45 17.41 2.07
N ARG A 79 15.74 18.44 2.56
CA ARG A 79 15.81 18.87 3.96
C ARG A 79 14.98 18.00 4.90
N LEU A 80 13.97 17.29 4.36
CA LEU A 80 13.15 16.39 5.18
C LEU A 80 14.01 15.23 5.66
N ASN A 81 14.22 15.15 6.97
CA ASN A 81 14.96 14.06 7.61
C ASN A 81 14.15 13.52 8.79
N HIS A 82 13.29 12.55 8.52
CA HIS A 82 12.41 11.95 9.51
C HIS A 82 12.29 10.44 9.27
N ALA A 83 12.23 9.64 10.33
CA ALA A 83 12.15 8.18 10.24
C ALA A 83 10.94 7.68 9.44
N GLY A 84 9.82 8.41 9.45
CA GLY A 84 8.59 8.12 8.73
C GLY A 84 8.50 8.74 7.33
N ILE A 85 9.60 9.30 6.79
CA ILE A 85 9.66 9.87 5.44
C ILE A 85 10.76 9.17 4.66
N VAL A 86 10.52 8.91 3.38
CA VAL A 86 11.53 8.36 2.46
C VAL A 86 12.58 9.44 2.18
N ASN A 87 13.83 9.17 2.55
CA ASN A 87 14.93 10.14 2.36
C ASN A 87 15.30 10.27 0.89
N ILE A 88 15.54 11.49 0.43
CA ILE A 88 16.15 11.77 -0.87
C ILE A 88 17.66 11.80 -0.69
N TYR A 89 18.39 11.02 -1.48
CA TYR A 89 19.85 10.93 -1.45
C TYR A 89 20.51 11.81 -2.49
N ASP A 90 19.88 11.95 -3.67
CA ASP A 90 20.39 12.72 -4.79
C ASP A 90 19.26 13.07 -5.76
N SER A 91 19.48 14.06 -6.61
CA SER A 91 18.57 14.45 -7.68
C SER A 91 19.35 15.10 -8.81
N GLY A 92 18.88 14.94 -10.03
CA GLY A 92 19.58 15.52 -11.18
C GLY A 92 18.90 15.25 -12.50
N GLN A 93 19.70 15.41 -13.57
CA GLN A 93 19.32 15.12 -14.95
C GLN A 93 20.38 14.22 -15.59
N ALA A 94 19.96 13.16 -16.25
CA ALA A 94 20.82 12.23 -16.98
C ALA A 94 20.14 11.84 -18.30
N GLY A 95 20.84 12.03 -19.43
CA GLY A 95 20.28 11.72 -20.76
C GLY A 95 18.97 12.46 -21.08
N GLY A 96 18.78 13.68 -20.53
CA GLY A 96 17.54 14.45 -20.68
C GLY A 96 16.43 14.07 -19.68
N LEU A 97 16.59 13.02 -18.89
CA LEU A 97 15.63 12.54 -17.90
C LEU A 97 15.92 13.16 -16.54
N TYR A 98 14.92 13.73 -15.89
CA TYR A 98 15.03 14.16 -14.49
C TYR A 98 14.80 12.97 -13.57
N TYR A 99 15.57 12.91 -12.47
CA TYR A 99 15.50 11.79 -11.53
C TYR A 99 15.67 12.21 -10.06
N PHE A 100 15.14 11.38 -9.19
CA PHE A 100 15.46 11.36 -7.77
C PHE A 100 16.06 10.00 -7.40
N VAL A 101 17.15 10.02 -6.64
CA VAL A 101 17.65 8.83 -5.94
C VAL A 101 17.18 8.92 -4.50
N MET A 102 16.52 7.89 -4.04
CA MET A 102 15.89 7.89 -2.72
C MET A 102 16.11 6.58 -1.98
N GLU A 103 15.77 6.57 -0.72
CA GLU A 103 15.76 5.40 0.14
C GLU A 103 14.90 4.28 -0.49
N TYR A 104 15.47 3.08 -0.60
CA TYR A 104 14.70 1.90 -0.95
C TYR A 104 14.07 1.31 0.32
N VAL A 105 12.76 1.24 0.37
CA VAL A 105 12.01 0.62 1.46
C VAL A 105 11.69 -0.82 1.09
N ASP A 106 12.32 -1.78 1.80
CA ASP A 106 12.07 -3.21 1.60
C ASP A 106 10.79 -3.61 2.35
N GLY A 107 9.67 -3.58 1.65
CA GLY A 107 8.36 -3.82 2.24
C GLY A 107 7.21 -3.78 1.24
N LEU A 108 6.03 -3.43 1.72
CA LEU A 108 4.80 -3.31 0.95
C LEU A 108 4.27 -1.87 1.02
N ASN A 109 3.51 -1.47 0.02
CA ASN A 109 2.70 -0.26 0.15
C ASN A 109 1.34 -0.55 0.80
N LEU A 110 0.71 0.48 1.34
CA LEU A 110 -0.55 0.33 2.05
C LEU A 110 -1.69 -0.17 1.14
N ARG A 111 -1.63 0.09 -0.18
CA ARG A 111 -2.57 -0.45 -1.17
C ARG A 111 -2.53 -1.98 -1.21
N GLN A 112 -1.34 -2.56 -1.18
CA GLN A 112 -1.16 -4.01 -1.15
C GLN A 112 -1.71 -4.59 0.15
N LEU A 113 -1.51 -3.90 1.28
CA LEU A 113 -2.02 -4.31 2.58
C LEU A 113 -3.55 -4.28 2.63
N ILE A 114 -4.19 -3.19 2.13
CA ILE A 114 -5.65 -3.06 2.03
C ILE A 114 -6.24 -4.19 1.18
N ARG A 115 -5.64 -4.48 0.03
CA ARG A 115 -6.08 -5.57 -0.85
C ARG A 115 -5.97 -6.95 -0.20
N ALA A 116 -4.95 -7.16 0.61
CA ALA A 116 -4.77 -8.41 1.34
C ALA A 116 -5.81 -8.60 2.47
N ARG A 117 -6.52 -7.54 2.87
CA ARG A 117 -7.53 -7.55 3.96
C ARG A 117 -7.03 -8.21 5.25
N ASN A 118 -5.76 -8.04 5.56
CA ASN A 118 -5.11 -8.69 6.69
C ASN A 118 -4.64 -7.70 7.78
N THR A 119 -5.25 -6.51 7.83
CA THR A 119 -4.93 -5.48 8.82
C THR A 119 -5.95 -5.52 9.94
N SER A 120 -5.48 -5.69 11.17
CA SER A 120 -6.37 -5.53 12.33
C SER A 120 -6.71 -4.06 12.56
N PRO A 121 -7.84 -3.74 13.22
CA PRO A 121 -8.14 -2.36 13.59
C PRO A 121 -7.03 -1.68 14.40
N ASN A 122 -6.38 -2.39 15.31
CA ASN A 122 -5.28 -1.84 16.10
C ASN A 122 -4.05 -1.56 15.25
N ASP A 123 -3.73 -2.43 14.27
CA ASP A 123 -2.64 -2.18 13.34
C ASP A 123 -2.96 -0.95 12.47
N ALA A 124 -4.22 -0.80 12.04
CA ALA A 124 -4.67 0.37 11.29
C ALA A 124 -4.47 1.67 12.10
N LEU A 125 -4.88 1.69 13.36
CA LEU A 125 -4.64 2.82 14.26
C LEU A 125 -3.14 3.11 14.42
N GLY A 126 -2.30 2.09 14.57
CA GLY A 126 -0.85 2.21 14.67
C GLY A 126 -0.20 2.78 13.40
N ILE A 127 -0.68 2.38 12.22
CA ILE A 127 -0.23 2.89 10.93
C ILE A 127 -0.59 4.38 10.80
N ILE A 128 -1.85 4.75 11.07
CA ILE A 128 -2.33 6.13 10.98
C ILE A 128 -1.57 7.04 11.94
N ALA A 129 -1.30 6.60 13.16
CA ALA A 129 -0.51 7.39 14.11
C ALA A 129 0.90 7.68 13.59
N GLN A 130 1.58 6.72 12.95
CA GLN A 130 2.90 6.91 12.35
C GLN A 130 2.84 7.84 11.12
N VAL A 131 1.79 7.74 10.29
CA VAL A 131 1.58 8.66 9.15
C VAL A 131 1.38 10.09 9.67
N CYS A 132 0.57 10.27 10.73
CA CYS A 132 0.36 11.60 11.35
C CYS A 132 1.69 12.23 11.83
N GLU A 133 2.58 11.43 12.43
CA GLU A 133 3.87 11.90 12.91
C GLU A 133 4.75 12.42 11.77
N ALA A 134 4.82 11.69 10.68
CA ALA A 134 5.57 12.09 9.50
C ALA A 134 4.97 13.33 8.80
N LEU A 135 3.64 13.40 8.69
CA LEU A 135 2.94 14.56 8.13
C LEU A 135 3.13 15.81 9.00
N GLN A 136 3.03 15.69 10.33
CA GLN A 136 3.23 16.80 11.24
C GLN A 136 4.61 17.42 11.06
N TYR A 137 5.65 16.57 11.02
CA TYR A 137 7.02 17.04 10.78
C TYR A 137 7.15 17.78 9.44
N ALA A 138 6.61 17.22 8.35
CA ALA A 138 6.69 17.87 7.04
C ALA A 138 5.93 19.21 6.99
N HIS A 139 4.77 19.30 7.67
CA HIS A 139 3.97 20.50 7.74
C HIS A 139 4.67 21.61 8.56
N GLU A 140 5.39 21.25 9.63
CA GLU A 140 6.22 22.19 10.41
C GLU A 140 7.38 22.74 9.58
N GLU A 141 7.93 21.93 8.65
CA GLU A 141 8.94 22.37 7.66
C GLU A 141 8.33 23.15 6.48
N GLY A 142 7.02 23.41 6.49
CA GLY A 142 6.30 24.14 5.45
C GLY A 142 6.06 23.31 4.17
N ILE A 143 6.18 21.99 4.24
CA ILE A 143 6.02 21.09 3.10
C ILE A 143 4.71 20.33 3.21
N VAL A 144 3.84 20.52 2.20
CA VAL A 144 2.56 19.82 2.05
C VAL A 144 2.72 18.74 0.98
N HIS A 145 2.23 17.53 1.27
CA HIS A 145 2.38 16.37 0.37
C HIS A 145 1.50 16.46 -0.88
N ARG A 146 0.22 16.79 -0.71
CA ARG A 146 -0.82 17.00 -1.76
C ARG A 146 -1.26 15.76 -2.55
N ASP A 147 -0.67 14.59 -2.31
CA ASP A 147 -1.01 13.31 -2.96
C ASP A 147 -0.90 12.14 -1.97
N ILE A 148 -1.46 12.30 -0.77
CA ILE A 148 -1.54 11.21 0.21
C ILE A 148 -2.53 10.16 -0.29
N LYS A 149 -2.02 8.94 -0.48
CA LYS A 149 -2.79 7.77 -0.91
C LYS A 149 -2.08 6.47 -0.51
N PRO A 150 -2.75 5.34 -0.50
CA PRO A 150 -2.16 4.08 -0.04
C PRO A 150 -0.90 3.65 -0.80
N GLU A 151 -0.76 4.03 -2.06
CA GLU A 151 0.41 3.73 -2.88
C GLU A 151 1.68 4.43 -2.40
N ASN A 152 1.53 5.63 -1.78
CA ASN A 152 2.62 6.47 -1.31
C ASN A 152 2.97 6.23 0.18
N ILE A 153 2.26 5.32 0.86
CA ILE A 153 2.53 4.92 2.25
C ILE A 153 3.16 3.54 2.21
N LEU A 154 4.44 3.46 2.54
CA LEU A 154 5.23 2.23 2.53
C LEU A 154 5.34 1.69 3.96
N ILE A 155 5.36 0.37 4.10
CA ILE A 155 5.53 -0.32 5.38
C ILE A 155 6.66 -1.31 5.21
N ASP A 156 7.74 -1.12 5.96
CA ASP A 156 8.90 -2.00 5.90
C ASP A 156 8.65 -3.35 6.61
N LYS A 157 9.57 -4.29 6.47
CA LYS A 157 9.51 -5.63 7.11
C LYS A 157 9.47 -5.59 8.64
N ARG A 158 9.76 -4.44 9.26
CA ARG A 158 9.71 -4.23 10.72
C ARG A 158 8.42 -3.53 11.16
N GLY A 159 7.48 -3.25 10.24
CA GLY A 159 6.23 -2.55 10.52
C GLY A 159 6.37 -1.03 10.64
N ARG A 160 7.51 -0.45 10.23
CA ARG A 160 7.70 1.01 10.24
C ARG A 160 7.11 1.61 8.99
N VAL A 161 6.33 2.68 9.19
CA VAL A 161 5.71 3.43 8.09
C VAL A 161 6.69 4.46 7.53
N LYS A 162 6.72 4.60 6.21
CA LYS A 162 7.44 5.65 5.49
C LYS A 162 6.58 6.24 4.39
N ILE A 163 6.45 7.55 4.36
CA ILE A 163 5.72 8.26 3.30
C ILE A 163 6.71 8.59 2.18
N ALA A 164 6.35 8.23 0.95
CA ALA A 164 7.11 8.50 -0.27
C ALA A 164 6.45 9.61 -1.09
N ASP A 165 7.18 10.15 -2.05
CA ASP A 165 6.67 11.05 -3.10
C ASP A 165 6.14 12.41 -2.62
N PHE A 166 6.68 12.97 -1.53
CA PHE A 166 6.36 14.34 -1.08
C PHE A 166 6.54 15.36 -2.21
N GLY A 167 5.58 16.28 -2.36
CA GLY A 167 5.67 17.47 -3.20
C GLY A 167 5.79 17.25 -4.71
N LEU A 168 5.86 16.02 -5.21
CA LEU A 168 6.05 15.75 -6.64
C LEU A 168 4.86 16.20 -7.50
N ALA A 169 3.65 16.16 -6.97
CA ALA A 169 2.46 16.67 -7.65
C ALA A 169 2.59 18.17 -8.01
N LYS A 170 3.11 18.96 -7.06
CA LYS A 170 3.39 20.39 -7.25
C LYS A 170 4.52 20.62 -8.26
N LEU A 171 5.59 19.83 -8.19
CA LEU A 171 6.71 19.91 -9.11
C LEU A 171 6.28 19.69 -10.55
N LEU A 172 5.49 18.67 -10.80
CA LEU A 172 5.01 18.30 -12.14
C LEU A 172 3.99 19.27 -12.69
N GLY A 173 3.64 20.33 -11.94
CA GLY A 173 2.69 21.33 -12.39
C GLY A 173 1.30 20.72 -12.64
N VAL A 174 0.96 19.66 -11.94
CA VAL A 174 -0.39 19.08 -11.96
C VAL A 174 -1.32 20.14 -11.38
N GLN A 175 -1.59 21.17 -12.22
CA GLN A 175 -2.67 22.10 -11.97
C GLN A 175 -3.95 21.32 -12.19
N LEU A 176 -4.72 21.19 -11.13
CA LEU A 176 -5.99 20.48 -11.12
C LEU A 176 -7.01 21.01 -12.15
N GLY A 177 -6.75 22.16 -12.77
CA GLY A 177 -7.52 22.71 -13.88
C GLY A 177 -7.27 22.06 -15.23
N ASP A 178 -6.14 21.38 -15.44
CA ASP A 178 -5.81 20.70 -16.69
C ASP A 178 -6.24 19.22 -16.73
N ILE A 179 -6.92 18.74 -15.69
CA ILE A 179 -7.65 17.48 -15.73
C ILE A 179 -8.95 17.71 -16.53
N THR A 180 -8.84 18.25 -17.74
CA THR A 180 -9.85 18.03 -18.75
C THR A 180 -9.91 16.52 -18.96
N LEU A 181 -11.13 16.00 -18.89
CA LEU A 181 -11.55 14.64 -19.19
C LEU A 181 -11.04 14.17 -20.57
N THR A 182 -9.74 14.14 -20.76
CA THR A 182 -9.16 13.48 -21.91
C THR A 182 -9.29 11.97 -21.67
N ASN A 183 -10.05 11.35 -22.56
CA ASN A 183 -10.48 9.96 -22.67
C ASN A 183 -9.34 8.91 -22.65
N THR A 184 -8.34 9.06 -21.81
CA THR A 184 -7.35 8.03 -21.57
C THR A 184 -7.55 7.50 -20.16
N ASN A 185 -7.93 6.22 -20.04
CA ASN A 185 -8.10 5.44 -18.81
C ASN A 185 -6.81 5.33 -17.95
N GLN A 186 -5.89 6.26 -18.07
CA GLN A 186 -4.68 6.42 -17.26
C GLN A 186 -4.76 7.75 -16.52
N ALA A 187 -5.76 7.87 -15.63
CA ALA A 187 -5.90 9.05 -14.78
C ALA A 187 -4.63 9.26 -13.95
N MET A 188 -3.96 10.39 -14.19
CA MET A 188 -2.93 10.95 -13.32
C MET A 188 -3.56 11.21 -11.95
N GLY A 189 -3.23 10.40 -10.95
CA GLY A 189 -3.72 10.48 -9.57
C GLY A 189 -5.15 9.95 -9.42
N THR A 190 -5.41 9.19 -8.38
CA THR A 190 -6.76 8.69 -8.10
C THR A 190 -7.54 9.82 -7.42
N PRO A 191 -8.51 10.48 -8.08
CA PRO A 191 -9.18 11.68 -7.57
C PRO A 191 -9.92 11.47 -6.25
N HIS A 192 -10.10 10.22 -5.85
CA HIS A 192 -10.87 9.82 -4.67
C HIS A 192 -10.26 10.24 -3.32
N TYR A 193 -8.96 10.59 -3.29
CA TYR A 193 -8.27 11.03 -2.06
C TYR A 193 -8.15 12.55 -1.99
N MET A 194 -8.48 13.27 -3.07
CA MET A 194 -8.33 14.72 -3.13
C MET A 194 -9.38 15.42 -2.27
N ALA A 195 -8.91 16.40 -1.50
CA ALA A 195 -9.80 17.27 -0.74
C ALA A 195 -10.64 18.16 -1.67
N PRO A 196 -11.89 18.49 -1.30
CA PRO A 196 -12.78 19.32 -2.14
C PRO A 196 -12.14 20.64 -2.58
N GLU A 197 -11.43 21.34 -1.69
CA GLU A 197 -10.77 22.60 -1.99
C GLU A 197 -9.62 22.49 -2.99
N GLN A 198 -9.05 21.31 -3.20
CA GLN A 198 -8.05 21.10 -4.24
C GLN A 198 -8.66 21.27 -5.64
N TRP A 199 -9.98 21.02 -5.77
CA TRP A 199 -10.74 21.23 -7.00
C TRP A 199 -11.34 22.63 -7.08
N GLU A 200 -11.94 23.08 -5.95
CA GLU A 200 -12.71 24.31 -5.90
C GLU A 200 -11.82 25.57 -5.87
N SER A 201 -10.65 25.49 -5.21
CA SER A 201 -9.77 26.63 -4.96
C SER A 201 -8.28 26.23 -4.88
N PRO A 202 -7.66 25.74 -5.96
CA PRO A 202 -6.31 25.17 -5.96
C PRO A 202 -5.21 26.12 -5.42
N LEU A 203 -5.42 27.43 -5.53
CA LEU A 203 -4.45 28.44 -5.10
C LEU A 203 -4.42 28.68 -3.58
N SER A 204 -5.49 28.31 -2.87
CA SER A 204 -5.63 28.52 -1.41
C SER A 204 -5.44 27.25 -0.59
N VAL A 205 -4.86 26.22 -1.19
CA VAL A 205 -4.64 24.90 -0.57
C VAL A 205 -3.52 24.95 0.46
N ASP A 206 -3.82 24.56 1.69
CA ASP A 206 -2.86 24.40 2.78
C ASP A 206 -2.66 22.91 3.17
N HIS A 207 -1.98 22.66 4.29
CA HIS A 207 -1.65 21.33 4.77
C HIS A 207 -2.88 20.47 5.15
N ARG A 208 -4.06 21.07 5.35
CA ARG A 208 -5.29 20.34 5.72
C ARG A 208 -5.82 19.45 4.60
N VAL A 209 -5.33 19.61 3.37
CA VAL A 209 -5.64 18.66 2.28
C VAL A 209 -5.04 17.28 2.55
N ASP A 210 -3.85 17.23 3.15
CA ASP A 210 -3.22 15.96 3.54
C ASP A 210 -4.00 15.29 4.67
N LEU A 211 -4.58 16.08 5.59
CA LEU A 211 -5.42 15.56 6.67
C LEU A 211 -6.72 14.93 6.12
N TYR A 212 -7.35 15.58 5.12
CA TYR A 212 -8.50 15.00 4.44
C TYR A 212 -8.15 13.69 3.73
N ALA A 213 -7.08 13.70 2.92
CA ALA A 213 -6.60 12.53 2.21
C ALA A 213 -6.27 11.37 3.17
N LEU A 214 -5.66 11.69 4.33
CA LEU A 214 -5.43 10.72 5.40
C LEU A 214 -6.73 10.15 5.96
N GLY A 215 -7.78 10.96 6.09
CA GLY A 215 -9.12 10.50 6.49
C GLY A 215 -9.71 9.49 5.50
N VAL A 216 -9.56 9.72 4.19
CA VAL A 216 -9.96 8.77 3.15
C VAL A 216 -9.16 7.46 3.25
N VAL A 217 -7.84 7.56 3.42
CA VAL A 217 -6.96 6.40 3.61
C VAL A 217 -7.34 5.62 4.86
N PHE A 218 -7.63 6.32 5.96
CA PHE A 218 -8.01 5.69 7.22
C PHE A 218 -9.33 4.92 7.09
N TYR A 219 -10.35 5.54 6.49
CA TYR A 219 -11.61 4.87 6.20
C TYR A 219 -11.40 3.61 5.36
N GLU A 220 -10.65 3.74 4.24
CA GLU A 220 -10.39 2.61 3.35
C GLU A 220 -9.58 1.49 4.02
N LEU A 221 -8.62 1.84 4.86
CA LEU A 221 -7.81 0.87 5.61
C LEU A 221 -8.67 0.04 6.58
N LEU A 222 -9.68 0.66 7.19
CA LEU A 222 -10.61 -0.01 8.12
C LEU A 222 -11.66 -0.85 7.40
N THR A 223 -12.21 -0.35 6.30
CA THR A 223 -13.40 -0.93 5.65
C THR A 223 -13.09 -1.70 4.37
N GLY A 224 -11.95 -1.43 3.74
CA GLY A 224 -11.60 -1.92 2.41
C GLY A 224 -12.33 -1.22 1.26
N GLU A 225 -13.05 -0.13 1.54
CA GLU A 225 -13.85 0.63 0.58
C GLU A 225 -13.54 2.13 0.67
N LEU A 226 -13.83 2.88 -0.40
CA LEU A 226 -13.70 4.33 -0.41
C LEU A 226 -14.95 5.01 0.15
N PRO A 227 -14.84 6.14 0.88
CA PRO A 227 -15.97 6.90 1.42
C PRO A 227 -16.62 7.76 0.33
N LEU A 228 -17.27 7.14 -0.65
CA LEU A 228 -17.90 7.84 -1.77
C LEU A 228 -19.39 8.07 -1.53
N GLY A 229 -19.88 9.28 -1.79
CA GLY A 229 -21.30 9.65 -1.65
C GLY A 229 -21.81 9.43 -0.22
N ARG A 230 -22.89 8.65 -0.06
CA ARG A 230 -23.38 8.18 1.25
C ARG A 230 -22.68 6.88 1.61
N PHE A 231 -21.67 6.96 2.43
CA PHE A 231 -20.93 5.79 2.92
C PHE A 231 -21.38 5.37 4.32
N ALA A 232 -21.22 4.10 4.65
CA ALA A 232 -21.50 3.56 5.99
C ALA A 232 -20.38 3.97 6.97
N LEU A 233 -20.69 4.08 8.25
CA LEU A 233 -19.68 4.37 9.28
C LEU A 233 -18.69 3.21 9.43
N PRO A 234 -17.41 3.47 9.78
CA PRO A 234 -16.44 2.42 10.04
C PRO A 234 -16.92 1.37 11.04
N SER A 235 -17.58 1.77 12.14
CA SER A 235 -18.11 0.86 13.15
C SER A 235 -19.22 -0.07 12.64
N GLN A 236 -19.89 0.27 11.55
CA GLN A 236 -20.92 -0.56 10.92
C GLN A 236 -20.32 -1.65 10.01
N LYS A 237 -19.07 -1.47 9.55
CA LYS A 237 -18.39 -2.36 8.60
C LYS A 237 -17.23 -3.13 9.22
N ALA A 238 -16.59 -2.58 10.21
CA ALA A 238 -15.44 -3.16 10.90
C ALA A 238 -15.70 -3.26 12.40
N ALA A 239 -15.03 -4.18 13.08
CA ALA A 239 -15.11 -4.33 14.53
C ALA A 239 -14.26 -3.25 15.24
N VAL A 240 -14.68 -1.99 15.13
CA VAL A 240 -14.02 -0.82 15.74
C VAL A 240 -14.95 -0.09 16.71
N ASP A 241 -14.35 0.69 17.62
CA ASP A 241 -15.10 1.55 18.53
C ASP A 241 -15.82 2.65 17.73
N ILE A 242 -17.06 2.99 18.12
CA ILE A 242 -17.87 4.05 17.51
C ILE A 242 -17.15 5.42 17.51
N LYS A 243 -16.19 5.64 18.40
CA LYS A 243 -15.38 6.87 18.42
C LYS A 243 -14.42 6.97 17.24
N VAL A 244 -14.10 5.85 16.57
CA VAL A 244 -13.36 5.88 15.30
C VAL A 244 -14.17 6.59 14.23
N ASP A 245 -15.49 6.46 14.26
CA ASP A 245 -16.38 7.16 13.33
C ASP A 245 -16.25 8.68 13.47
N GLU A 246 -16.17 9.18 14.72
CA GLU A 246 -15.99 10.62 14.99
C GLU A 246 -14.68 11.16 14.40
N VAL A 247 -13.57 10.41 14.58
CA VAL A 247 -12.27 10.79 14.01
C VAL A 247 -12.32 10.82 12.50
N VAL A 248 -12.85 9.76 11.87
CA VAL A 248 -12.94 9.68 10.41
C VAL A 248 -13.84 10.78 9.86
N LEU A 249 -15.03 10.97 10.43
CA LEU A 249 -15.97 12.01 9.95
C LEU A 249 -15.40 13.41 10.10
N LYS A 250 -14.68 13.70 11.19
CA LYS A 250 -14.04 15.00 11.39
C LYS A 250 -12.92 15.25 10.37
N THR A 251 -12.11 14.24 10.04
CA THR A 251 -11.09 14.38 8.99
C THR A 251 -11.70 14.59 7.60
N LEU A 252 -12.84 13.96 7.32
CA LEU A 252 -13.56 14.03 6.04
C LEU A 252 -14.52 15.22 5.92
N ALA A 253 -14.54 16.14 6.90
CA ALA A 253 -15.37 17.34 6.80
C ALA A 253 -15.06 18.13 5.52
N LYS A 254 -16.12 18.60 4.78
CA LYS A 254 -15.93 19.33 3.53
C LYS A 254 -15.13 20.61 3.77
N GLU A 255 -15.55 21.39 4.77
CA GLU A 255 -14.92 22.66 5.12
C GLU A 255 -13.61 22.43 5.88
N PRO A 256 -12.45 22.95 5.40
CA PRO A 256 -11.17 22.77 6.08
C PRO A 256 -11.13 23.25 7.54
N ALA A 257 -11.91 24.29 7.88
CA ALA A 257 -12.00 24.83 9.23
C ALA A 257 -12.69 23.87 10.22
N LEU A 258 -13.52 22.93 9.74
CA LEU A 258 -14.21 21.94 10.56
C LEU A 258 -13.41 20.65 10.75
N ARG A 259 -12.30 20.50 10.03
CA ARG A 259 -11.38 19.36 10.18
C ARG A 259 -10.47 19.52 11.39
N TYR A 260 -9.67 18.53 11.66
CA TYR A 260 -8.46 18.69 12.46
C TYR A 260 -7.58 19.77 11.85
N GLN A 261 -6.95 20.56 12.71
CA GLN A 261 -6.07 21.64 12.24
C GLN A 261 -4.62 21.19 12.12
N THR A 262 -4.24 20.11 12.81
CA THR A 262 -2.89 19.55 12.77
C THR A 262 -2.96 18.00 12.70
N ALA A 263 -1.91 17.38 12.17
CA ALA A 263 -1.79 15.93 12.17
C ALA A 263 -1.61 15.37 13.60
N ASN A 264 -1.00 16.15 14.51
CA ASN A 264 -0.87 15.77 15.91
C ASN A 264 -2.20 15.63 16.65
N GLU A 265 -3.21 16.43 16.30
CA GLU A 265 -4.57 16.25 16.87
C GLU A 265 -5.15 14.89 16.50
N ILE A 266 -5.04 14.50 15.21
CA ILE A 266 -5.49 13.17 14.73
C ILE A 266 -4.70 12.07 15.45
N LYS A 267 -3.35 12.21 15.55
CA LYS A 267 -2.48 11.26 16.24
C LYS A 267 -2.94 11.03 17.67
N SER A 268 -3.22 12.11 18.40
CA SER A 268 -3.64 12.05 19.80
C SER A 268 -4.94 11.27 19.96
N ASP A 269 -5.95 11.56 19.15
CA ASP A 269 -7.24 10.87 19.23
C ASP A 269 -7.10 9.39 18.84
N VAL A 270 -6.34 9.08 17.79
CA VAL A 270 -6.07 7.70 17.35
C VAL A 270 -5.32 6.90 18.43
N GLN A 271 -4.33 7.50 19.08
CA GLN A 271 -3.60 6.85 20.18
C GLN A 271 -4.48 6.58 21.41
N LEU A 272 -5.36 7.52 21.74
CA LEU A 272 -6.35 7.31 22.80
C LEU A 272 -7.30 6.15 22.48
N LEU A 273 -7.66 5.96 21.21
CA LEU A 273 -8.48 4.83 20.78
C LEU A 273 -7.72 3.51 20.85
N ALA A 274 -6.44 3.50 20.42
CA ALA A 274 -5.59 2.32 20.46
C ALA A 274 -5.28 1.86 21.90
N ALA A 275 -5.19 2.79 22.85
CA ALA A 275 -4.94 2.50 24.26
C ALA A 275 -6.17 1.91 25.01
N ARG A 276 -7.36 2.01 24.43
CA ARG A 276 -8.58 1.43 25.03
C ARG A 276 -8.57 -0.07 24.81
N PRO A 277 -8.81 -0.88 25.87
CA PRO A 277 -9.05 -2.30 25.67
C PRO A 277 -10.28 -2.42 24.77
N THR A 278 -10.11 -3.06 23.62
CA THR A 278 -11.21 -3.40 22.72
C THR A 278 -12.25 -4.15 23.56
N ARG A 279 -13.37 -3.50 23.87
CA ARG A 279 -14.51 -4.16 24.46
C ARG A 279 -15.10 -5.03 23.37
N VAL A 280 -14.54 -6.21 23.19
CA VAL A 280 -15.15 -7.26 22.39
C VAL A 280 -16.45 -7.55 23.10
N GLU A 281 -17.56 -6.96 22.64
CA GLU A 281 -18.85 -7.51 23.01
C GLU A 281 -18.82 -8.97 22.55
N PRO A 282 -19.04 -9.93 23.46
CA PRO A 282 -19.04 -11.32 23.08
C PRO A 282 -20.16 -11.47 22.05
N ALA A 283 -19.78 -11.67 20.78
CA ALA A 283 -20.72 -12.08 19.75
C ALA A 283 -21.58 -13.17 20.36
N ARG A 284 -22.91 -12.97 20.35
CA ARG A 284 -23.90 -13.90 20.88
C ARG A 284 -23.47 -15.30 20.52
N ARG A 285 -23.19 -16.10 21.54
CA ARG A 285 -22.74 -17.48 21.41
C ARG A 285 -23.78 -18.29 20.63
N GLY A 286 -23.60 -18.37 19.31
CA GLY A 286 -23.97 -19.52 18.52
C GLY A 286 -22.85 -20.53 18.73
N CYS A 287 -23.19 -21.68 19.26
CA CYS A 287 -22.27 -22.77 19.57
C CYS A 287 -21.27 -23.10 18.46
N LEU A 288 -20.05 -23.50 18.89
CA LEU A 288 -19.00 -24.16 18.13
C LEU A 288 -18.08 -23.24 17.29
N ALA A 289 -17.11 -22.62 17.97
CA ALA A 289 -15.84 -22.24 17.34
C ALA A 289 -14.71 -22.60 18.29
N ALA A 290 -14.16 -23.79 18.12
CA ALA A 290 -12.84 -24.12 18.64
C ALA A 290 -11.78 -23.29 17.86
N PRO A 291 -10.62 -22.96 18.46
CA PRO A 291 -9.73 -21.94 17.93
C PRO A 291 -8.97 -22.45 16.70
N LEU A 292 -9.40 -22.07 15.53
CA LEU A 292 -8.69 -22.25 14.23
C LEU A 292 -7.41 -21.37 14.11
N TYR A 293 -7.06 -20.63 15.16
CA TYR A 293 -5.91 -19.73 15.18
C TYR A 293 -4.55 -20.42 14.96
N ARG A 294 -4.40 -21.70 15.34
CA ARG A 294 -3.13 -22.43 15.18
C ARG A 294 -2.88 -23.02 13.78
N LEU A 295 -3.87 -23.01 12.90
CA LEU A 295 -3.70 -23.55 11.54
C LEU A 295 -3.33 -22.50 10.49
N ARG A 296 -3.42 -21.20 10.81
CA ARG A 296 -3.18 -20.12 9.85
C ARG A 296 -1.71 -19.79 9.57
N VAL A 297 -0.79 -20.28 10.40
CA VAL A 297 0.66 -20.05 10.23
C VAL A 297 1.33 -21.08 9.29
N ALA A 298 0.61 -22.12 8.87
CA ALA A 298 1.18 -23.23 8.11
C ALA A 298 1.04 -23.13 6.58
N PHE A 299 0.30 -22.14 6.04
CA PHE A 299 0.08 -22.03 4.60
C PHE A 299 0.29 -20.59 4.09
N ASP A 300 1.54 -20.19 4.00
CA ASP A 300 1.96 -19.09 3.15
C ASP A 300 2.58 -19.69 1.87
N PRO A 301 1.95 -19.59 0.68
CA PRO A 301 2.47 -20.18 -0.55
C PRO A 301 3.75 -19.50 -1.08
N PHE A 302 4.21 -18.40 -0.45
CA PHE A 302 5.39 -17.64 -0.86
C PHE A 302 6.60 -17.80 0.05
N LEU A 303 6.53 -18.62 1.13
CA LEU A 303 7.72 -18.95 1.90
C LEU A 303 8.49 -20.09 1.22
N PRO A 304 9.78 -19.91 0.92
CA PRO A 304 10.60 -21.02 0.48
C PRO A 304 10.69 -22.03 1.63
N VAL A 305 10.06 -23.19 1.44
CA VAL A 305 10.10 -24.30 2.39
C VAL A 305 11.56 -24.69 2.61
N LYS A 306 12.20 -24.18 3.66
CA LYS A 306 13.46 -24.74 4.15
C LYS A 306 13.16 -26.14 4.65
N ARG A 307 13.64 -27.14 3.89
CA ARG A 307 13.63 -28.56 4.21
C ARG A 307 14.28 -28.84 5.56
N LYS A 308 13.55 -28.69 6.65
CA LYS A 308 13.86 -29.29 7.94
C LYS A 308 12.61 -29.24 8.82
N LEU A 309 11.69 -30.12 8.53
CA LEU A 309 10.67 -30.54 9.48
C LEU A 309 10.89 -32.01 9.76
N TYR A 310 11.31 -32.29 11.00
CA TYR A 310 11.35 -33.63 11.60
C TYR A 310 12.02 -34.74 10.79
N GLY A 311 13.35 -34.82 10.81
CA GLY A 311 14.22 -35.99 10.70
C GLY A 311 13.80 -37.26 9.94
N MET A 312 12.74 -37.26 9.13
CA MET A 312 12.29 -38.40 8.35
C MET A 312 12.56 -38.18 6.86
N PRO A 313 13.21 -39.11 6.15
CA PRO A 313 13.34 -39.03 4.70
C PRO A 313 12.01 -39.33 4.02
N LEU A 314 11.36 -38.29 3.44
CA LEU A 314 10.19 -38.45 2.59
C LEU A 314 10.63 -38.94 1.22
N THR A 315 10.50 -40.25 0.99
CA THR A 315 10.85 -40.94 -0.26
C THR A 315 9.67 -41.03 -1.27
N SER A 316 8.54 -40.36 -1.04
CA SER A 316 7.48 -40.33 -2.02
C SER A 316 6.76 -38.98 -2.09
N ASN A 317 6.72 -38.39 -3.30
CA ASN A 317 6.11 -37.09 -3.60
C ASN A 317 4.57 -37.13 -3.76
N TRP A 318 3.91 -38.23 -3.43
CA TRP A 318 2.49 -38.44 -3.73
C TRP A 318 1.54 -38.11 -2.56
N ILE A 319 2.03 -38.14 -1.34
CA ILE A 319 1.19 -37.93 -0.14
C ILE A 319 0.67 -36.47 -0.02
N PRO A 320 1.46 -35.40 -0.31
CA PRO A 320 0.96 -34.04 -0.17
C PRO A 320 -0.08 -33.65 -1.23
N LEU A 321 0.00 -34.18 -2.46
CA LEU A 321 -1.00 -33.89 -3.52
C LEU A 321 -2.36 -34.49 -3.21
N GLY A 322 -2.41 -35.69 -2.66
CA GLY A 322 -3.66 -36.35 -2.24
C GLY A 322 -4.37 -35.60 -1.12
N LEU A 323 -3.61 -35.07 -0.14
CA LEU A 323 -4.18 -34.30 0.96
C LEU A 323 -4.73 -32.93 0.53
N VAL A 324 -4.05 -32.23 -0.38
CA VAL A 324 -4.50 -30.95 -0.92
C VAL A 324 -5.76 -31.12 -1.78
N SER A 325 -5.79 -32.16 -2.63
CA SER A 325 -6.98 -32.45 -3.43
C SER A 325 -8.18 -32.87 -2.57
N PHE A 326 -7.95 -33.63 -1.51
CA PHE A 326 -8.98 -34.00 -0.55
C PHE A 326 -9.55 -32.80 0.22
N LEU A 327 -8.69 -31.89 0.68
CA LEU A 327 -9.13 -30.65 1.35
C LEU A 327 -9.92 -29.73 0.41
N TRP A 328 -9.54 -29.66 -0.84
CA TRP A 328 -10.24 -28.84 -1.84
C TRP A 328 -11.63 -29.38 -2.15
N ILE A 329 -11.78 -30.70 -2.29
CA ILE A 329 -13.07 -31.35 -2.51
C ILE A 329 -13.97 -31.25 -1.27
N ALA A 330 -13.42 -31.39 -0.08
CA ALA A 330 -14.17 -31.25 1.18
C ALA A 330 -14.68 -29.83 1.45
N LEU A 331 -13.96 -28.81 0.98
CA LEU A 331 -14.34 -27.41 1.10
C LEU A 331 -15.34 -26.94 0.02
N SER A 332 -15.41 -27.62 -1.10
CA SER A 332 -16.34 -27.30 -2.21
C SER A 332 -17.67 -28.06 -2.16
N ALA A 333 -17.81 -29.08 -1.31
CA ALA A 333 -19.05 -29.82 -1.16
C ALA A 333 -19.99 -29.10 -0.16
N SER A 334 -21.11 -28.60 -0.67
CA SER A 334 -22.17 -27.94 0.13
C SER A 334 -23.06 -28.95 0.93
N ASP A 335 -22.78 -30.26 0.87
CA ASP A 335 -23.60 -31.30 1.48
C ASP A 335 -22.77 -32.19 2.43
N PHE A 336 -23.08 -32.10 3.73
CA PHE A 336 -22.39 -32.82 4.80
C PHE A 336 -22.46 -34.35 4.69
N SER A 337 -23.47 -34.90 4.00
CA SER A 337 -23.64 -36.34 3.81
C SER A 337 -22.59 -36.96 2.89
N SER A 338 -22.08 -36.19 1.92
CA SER A 338 -21.07 -36.65 0.96
C SER A 338 -19.69 -36.83 1.61
N VAL A 339 -19.37 -36.01 2.63
CA VAL A 339 -18.07 -36.06 3.34
C VAL A 339 -17.95 -37.33 4.17
N PHE A 340 -19.05 -37.81 4.79
CA PHE A 340 -19.06 -39.04 5.59
C PHE A 340 -18.83 -40.31 4.73
N LEU A 341 -19.41 -40.35 3.52
CA LEU A 341 -19.20 -41.44 2.60
C LEU A 341 -17.74 -41.54 2.12
N TRP A 342 -17.10 -40.43 1.88
CA TRP A 342 -15.68 -40.38 1.48
C TRP A 342 -14.72 -40.78 2.61
N ILE A 343 -15.00 -40.38 3.83
CA ILE A 343 -14.19 -40.79 5.01
C ILE A 343 -14.31 -42.30 5.23
N ALA A 344 -15.50 -42.88 5.06
CA ALA A 344 -15.71 -44.31 5.17
C ALA A 344 -14.98 -45.09 4.06
N ALA A 345 -14.96 -44.57 2.84
CA ALA A 345 -14.22 -45.19 1.72
C ALA A 345 -12.69 -45.12 1.94
N LEU A 346 -12.18 -44.03 2.48
CA LEU A 346 -10.73 -43.88 2.79
C LEU A 346 -10.29 -44.83 3.92
N CYS A 347 -11.10 -44.94 4.97
CA CYS A 347 -10.84 -45.89 6.06
C CYS A 347 -10.86 -47.34 5.57
N GLY A 348 -11.78 -47.67 4.65
CA GLY A 348 -11.86 -48.98 4.04
C GLY A 348 -10.61 -49.33 3.20
N THR A 349 -10.13 -48.40 2.39
CA THR A 349 -8.92 -48.61 1.57
C THR A 349 -7.64 -48.73 2.41
N VAL A 350 -7.52 -48.01 3.52
CA VAL A 350 -6.39 -48.09 4.45
C VAL A 350 -6.40 -49.46 5.19
N LEU A 351 -7.58 -49.98 5.54
CA LEU A 351 -7.71 -51.29 6.17
C LEU A 351 -7.35 -52.43 5.20
N ILE A 352 -7.75 -52.33 3.92
CA ILE A 352 -7.41 -53.30 2.89
C ILE A 352 -5.90 -53.30 2.61
N ALA A 353 -5.29 -52.10 2.50
CA ALA A 353 -3.84 -51.97 2.28
C ALA A 353 -2.98 -52.48 3.47
N ARG A 354 -3.54 -52.51 4.68
CA ARG A 354 -2.90 -53.08 5.85
C ARG A 354 -2.95 -54.61 5.92
N ASN A 355 -4.04 -55.18 5.37
CA ASN A 355 -4.23 -56.65 5.36
C ASN A 355 -3.46 -57.34 4.21
N THR A 356 -3.12 -56.62 3.14
CA THR A 356 -2.30 -57.17 2.03
C THR A 356 -0.80 -57.19 2.29
N LYS A 357 -0.30 -56.62 3.42
CA LYS A 357 1.09 -56.73 3.84
C LYS A 357 1.34 -57.78 4.93
N ALA A 358 0.32 -58.59 5.24
CA ALA A 358 0.41 -59.67 6.26
C ALA A 358 0.22 -61.08 5.67
N VAL A 359 0.45 -61.24 4.32
CA VAL A 359 0.58 -62.55 3.67
C VAL A 359 1.91 -62.61 2.95
#